data_fb223ed46be45d0fbdcd5b6fa4e98cc6
#
_entry.id   fb223ed46be45d0fbdcd5b6fa4e98cc6
#
_cell.length_a   1.000
_cell.length_b   1.000
_cell.length_c   1.000
_cell.angle_alpha   90.00
_cell.angle_beta   90.00
_cell.angle_gamma   90.00
#
_symmetry.space_group_name_H-M   'P 1'
#
loop_
_entity.id
_entity.type
_entity.pdbx_description
1 polymer ?
#
loop_
_entity_poly.entity_id
_entity_poly.type
_entity_poly.pdbx_seq_one_letter_code
_entity_poly.pdbx_strand_id
1 'polypeptide(L)'
;MNQILVSKKIYVTKEMKRKRMLYKTTYILSIILIFALLVYYVFAERIRNNQESVGKEILSKLNDNTTISENAIVVALDNDQTEEEDIEITPTINGTSTSNQITEEVTASDGNKYTTEAVLSYPKLGIDYPVLSNESDKLLKVSLCKYWGPQPNEIGNYCIVGHNYKSGRMFGKLSMASNGDEVTLKSKNKSVTYKVYNMYTVEPTDVSCTNQLTNGKREITLITCTNFGKQRLVVKAREI
;
A
#
# COMPACT_ATOMS: atom_id res chain seq x y z
N MET A 1 7.27 40.42 77.74
CA MET A 1 8.17 40.48 76.58
C MET A 1 7.30 40.44 75.30
N ASN A 2 7.11 41.61 74.65
CA ASN A 2 6.32 41.69 73.43
C ASN A 2 7.27 41.48 72.27
N GLN A 3 7.17 40.33 71.57
CA GLN A 3 7.82 40.09 70.28
C GLN A 3 7.08 40.85 69.19
N ILE A 4 7.68 41.89 68.64
CA ILE A 4 7.17 42.62 67.49
C ILE A 4 7.53 41.79 66.26
N LEU A 5 6.54 41.15 65.64
CA LEU A 5 6.68 40.47 64.35
C LEU A 5 6.88 41.55 63.26
N VAL A 6 8.15 41.82 62.96
CA VAL A 6 8.52 42.65 61.77
C VAL A 6 8.29 41.88 60.51
N SER A 7 7.17 42.08 59.86
CA SER A 7 6.92 41.56 58.52
C SER A 7 7.85 42.30 57.54
N LYS A 8 8.90 41.62 57.11
CA LYS A 8 9.85 42.15 56.11
C LYS A 8 9.10 42.28 54.77
N LYS A 9 8.68 43.48 54.39
CA LYS A 9 8.11 43.76 53.09
C LYS A 9 9.16 43.42 52.01
N ILE A 10 8.94 42.34 51.26
CA ILE A 10 9.82 41.93 50.16
C ILE A 10 9.57 42.90 49.00
N TYR A 11 10.49 43.82 48.76
CA TYR A 11 10.45 44.73 47.62
C TYR A 11 10.86 43.95 46.35
N VAL A 12 9.95 43.86 45.37
CA VAL A 12 10.19 43.21 44.09
C VAL A 12 11.16 44.06 43.27
N THR A 13 12.38 43.62 43.11
CA THR A 13 13.44 44.31 42.34
C THR A 13 13.10 44.24 40.83
N LYS A 14 13.66 45.21 40.02
CA LYS A 14 13.49 45.22 38.57
C LYS A 14 13.94 43.89 37.91
N GLU A 15 14.97 43.24 38.43
CA GLU A 15 15.46 41.92 37.98
C GLU A 15 14.45 40.81 38.23
N MET A 16 13.83 40.79 39.39
CA MET A 16 12.77 39.80 39.70
C MET A 16 11.55 39.97 38.78
N LYS A 17 11.18 41.20 38.44
CA LYS A 17 10.12 41.47 37.46
C LYS A 17 10.49 40.97 36.05
N ARG A 18 11.75 41.20 35.61
CA ARG A 18 12.27 40.70 34.34
C ARG A 18 12.26 39.17 34.29
N LYS A 19 12.79 38.49 35.29
CA LYS A 19 12.78 37.02 35.38
C LYS A 19 11.36 36.47 35.35
N ARG A 20 10.43 37.08 36.10
CA ARG A 20 9.03 36.68 36.12
C ARG A 20 8.34 36.87 34.72
N MET A 21 8.70 37.93 34.01
CA MET A 21 8.20 38.15 32.64
C MET A 21 8.78 37.10 31.67
N LEU A 22 10.09 36.82 31.75
CA LEU A 22 10.73 35.77 30.96
C LEU A 22 10.10 34.40 31.19
N TYR A 23 9.85 34.01 32.45
CA TYR A 23 9.15 32.74 32.71
C TYR A 23 7.73 32.69 32.14
N LYS A 24 6.98 33.79 32.21
CA LYS A 24 5.64 33.85 31.62
C LYS A 24 5.69 33.75 30.12
N THR A 25 6.62 34.45 29.46
CA THR A 25 6.74 34.39 28.00
C THR A 25 7.20 33.03 27.51
N THR A 26 8.19 32.41 28.18
CA THR A 26 8.66 31.05 27.84
C THR A 26 7.53 30.01 28.05
N TYR A 27 6.75 30.14 29.11
CA TYR A 27 5.61 29.28 29.39
C TYR A 27 4.51 29.38 28.30
N ILE A 28 4.17 30.61 27.90
CA ILE A 28 3.18 30.85 26.84
C ILE A 28 3.71 30.29 25.51
N LEU A 29 5.00 30.52 25.16
CA LEU A 29 5.62 29.97 23.97
C LEU A 29 5.60 28.44 23.96
N SER A 30 5.85 27.79 25.10
CA SER A 30 5.78 26.33 25.19
C SER A 30 4.39 25.78 24.95
N ILE A 31 3.34 26.46 25.47
CA ILE A 31 1.95 26.08 25.21
C ILE A 31 1.60 26.23 23.73
N ILE A 32 2.00 27.33 23.09
CA ILE A 32 1.78 27.55 21.66
C ILE A 32 2.49 26.46 20.83
N LEU A 33 3.72 26.10 21.18
CA LEU A 33 4.49 25.05 20.51
C LEU A 33 3.78 23.68 20.64
N ILE A 34 3.34 23.33 21.85
CA ILE A 34 2.61 22.06 22.07
C ILE A 34 1.31 22.04 21.24
N PHE A 35 0.57 23.14 21.23
CA PHE A 35 -0.65 23.25 20.45
C PHE A 35 -0.38 23.12 18.94
N ALA A 36 0.66 23.78 18.42
CA ALA A 36 1.08 23.67 17.03
C ALA A 36 1.46 22.22 16.66
N LEU A 37 2.18 21.52 17.54
CA LEU A 37 2.52 20.10 17.35
C LEU A 37 1.28 19.20 17.36
N LEU A 38 0.29 19.46 18.20
CA LEU A 38 -0.98 18.72 18.22
C LEU A 38 -1.77 18.93 16.94
N VAL A 39 -1.88 20.18 16.46
CA VAL A 39 -2.56 20.49 15.20
C VAL A 39 -1.85 19.79 14.03
N TYR A 40 -0.51 19.87 13.98
CA TYR A 40 0.28 19.17 12.96
C TYR A 40 0.06 17.65 13.01
N TYR A 41 0.04 17.05 14.19
CA TYR A 41 -0.21 15.62 14.36
C TYR A 41 -1.59 15.21 13.84
N VAL A 42 -2.66 15.95 14.22
CA VAL A 42 -4.02 15.68 13.75
C VAL A 42 -4.14 15.83 12.23
N PHE A 43 -3.48 16.84 11.66
CA PHE A 43 -3.47 17.06 10.22
C PHE A 43 -2.74 15.93 9.47
N ALA A 44 -1.56 15.53 9.95
CA ALA A 44 -0.80 14.42 9.39
C ALA A 44 -1.57 13.09 9.47
N GLU A 45 -2.30 12.86 10.58
CA GLU A 45 -3.16 11.67 10.74
C GLU A 45 -4.33 11.68 9.77
N ARG A 46 -4.97 12.83 9.54
CA ARG A 46 -6.06 12.95 8.55
C ARG A 46 -5.58 12.64 7.13
N ILE A 47 -4.42 13.18 6.71
CA ILE A 47 -3.86 12.88 5.40
C ILE A 47 -3.61 11.39 5.24
N ARG A 48 -3.05 10.75 6.25
CA ARG A 48 -2.76 9.31 6.25
C ARG A 48 -4.02 8.46 6.14
N ASN A 49 -5.08 8.83 6.87
CA ASN A 49 -6.35 8.12 6.84
C ASN A 49 -7.09 8.30 5.49
N ASN A 50 -7.00 9.47 4.87
CA ASN A 50 -7.58 9.70 3.55
C ASN A 50 -6.92 8.82 2.48
N GLN A 51 -5.60 8.63 2.54
CA GLN A 51 -4.89 7.77 1.58
C GLN A 51 -5.29 6.29 1.73
N GLU A 52 -5.54 5.83 2.96
CA GLU A 52 -6.06 4.47 3.19
C GLU A 52 -7.48 4.29 2.65
N SER A 53 -8.34 5.30 2.81
CA SER A 53 -9.72 5.23 2.29
C SER A 53 -9.75 5.09 0.77
N VAL A 54 -8.83 5.76 0.08
CA VAL A 54 -8.65 5.62 -1.38
C VAL A 54 -8.27 4.18 -1.77
N GLY A 55 -7.32 3.55 -1.07
CA GLY A 55 -6.95 2.17 -1.34
C GLY A 55 -8.11 1.18 -1.14
N LYS A 56 -8.92 1.37 -0.10
CA LYS A 56 -10.12 0.56 0.14
C LYS A 56 -11.23 0.81 -0.89
N GLU A 57 -11.39 2.05 -1.33
CA GLU A 57 -12.33 2.41 -2.39
C GLU A 57 -11.96 1.74 -3.73
N ILE A 58 -10.67 1.74 -4.09
CA ILE A 58 -10.19 1.04 -5.27
C ILE A 58 -10.52 -0.46 -5.16
N LEU A 59 -10.25 -1.07 -4.01
CA LEU A 59 -10.56 -2.49 -3.77
C LEU A 59 -12.05 -2.79 -3.91
N SER A 60 -12.95 -1.95 -3.36
CA SER A 60 -14.39 -2.15 -3.47
C SER A 60 -14.86 -2.06 -4.93
N LYS A 61 -14.38 -1.08 -5.69
CA LYS A 61 -14.72 -0.93 -7.11
C LYS A 61 -14.26 -2.11 -7.97
N LEU A 62 -13.08 -2.67 -7.68
CA LEU A 62 -12.58 -3.86 -8.35
C LEU A 62 -13.46 -5.09 -8.05
N ASN A 63 -13.92 -5.25 -6.82
CA ASN A 63 -14.80 -6.34 -6.44
C ASN A 63 -16.19 -6.21 -7.08
N ASP A 64 -16.76 -5.00 -7.12
CA ASP A 64 -18.07 -4.74 -7.74
C ASP A 64 -18.04 -5.02 -9.24
N ASN A 65 -16.99 -4.62 -9.95
CA ASN A 65 -16.82 -4.89 -11.38
C ASN A 65 -16.71 -6.40 -11.67
N THR A 66 -16.10 -7.17 -10.77
CA THR A 66 -15.97 -8.63 -10.93
C THR A 66 -17.33 -9.33 -10.83
N THR A 67 -18.22 -8.90 -9.92
CA THR A 67 -19.56 -9.49 -9.75
C THR A 67 -20.48 -9.21 -10.94
N ILE A 68 -20.34 -8.06 -11.60
CA ILE A 68 -21.11 -7.72 -12.80
C ILE A 68 -20.69 -8.60 -13.99
N SER A 69 -19.39 -8.90 -14.12
CA SER A 69 -18.88 -9.73 -15.22
C SER A 69 -19.29 -11.22 -15.09
N GLU A 70 -19.37 -11.75 -13.86
CA GLU A 70 -19.83 -13.13 -13.64
C GLU A 70 -21.34 -13.30 -13.93
N ASN A 71 -22.15 -12.26 -13.70
CA ASN A 71 -23.59 -12.30 -13.98
C ASN A 71 -23.94 -12.03 -15.46
N ALA A 72 -23.01 -11.48 -16.24
CA ALA A 72 -23.24 -11.19 -17.67
C ALA A 72 -23.03 -12.42 -18.59
N ILE A 73 -22.45 -13.51 -18.10
CA ILE A 73 -22.16 -14.72 -18.91
C ILE A 73 -23.38 -15.68 -19.00
N VAL A 74 -24.46 -15.46 -18.25
CA VAL A 74 -25.60 -16.39 -18.18
C VAL A 74 -26.69 -16.12 -19.20
N VAL A 75 -26.62 -15.08 -20.05
CA VAL A 75 -27.75 -14.69 -20.95
C VAL A 75 -27.45 -14.78 -22.45
N ALA A 76 -26.42 -15.46 -22.90
CA ALA A 76 -26.12 -15.59 -24.32
C ALA A 76 -25.93 -17.04 -24.77
N LEU A 77 -26.95 -17.89 -24.58
CA LEU A 77 -27.10 -19.16 -25.28
C LEU A 77 -28.58 -19.39 -25.53
N ASP A 78 -29.14 -18.74 -26.51
CA ASP A 78 -30.14 -19.30 -27.44
C ASP A 78 -30.40 -18.30 -28.56
N ASN A 79 -29.94 -18.59 -29.75
CA ASN A 79 -30.71 -18.70 -30.99
C ASN A 79 -29.80 -18.87 -32.20
N ASP A 80 -30.01 -20.02 -32.74
CA ASP A 80 -29.76 -20.51 -34.09
C ASP A 80 -30.19 -19.52 -35.18
N GLN A 81 -29.32 -19.21 -36.14
CA GLN A 81 -29.59 -19.34 -37.60
C GLN A 81 -28.41 -18.80 -38.43
N THR A 82 -27.95 -19.72 -39.26
CA THR A 82 -27.18 -19.65 -40.50
C THR A 82 -27.31 -18.36 -41.30
N GLU A 83 -26.16 -17.78 -41.72
CA GLU A 83 -25.91 -17.31 -43.11
C GLU A 83 -24.40 -17.16 -43.33
N GLU A 84 -23.90 -17.86 -44.37
CA GLU A 84 -22.54 -17.81 -44.89
C GLU A 84 -22.36 -16.51 -45.69
N GLU A 85 -21.37 -15.68 -45.34
CA GLU A 85 -20.79 -14.73 -46.31
C GLU A 85 -19.26 -14.79 -46.21
N ASP A 86 -18.66 -15.10 -47.37
CA ASP A 86 -17.22 -15.10 -47.64
C ASP A 86 -16.62 -13.71 -47.39
N ILE A 87 -15.67 -13.59 -46.45
CA ILE A 87 -14.82 -12.42 -46.33
C ILE A 87 -13.35 -12.83 -46.49
N GLU A 88 -12.81 -12.39 -47.59
CA GLU A 88 -11.42 -12.48 -48.04
C GLU A 88 -10.48 -11.82 -47.00
N ILE A 89 -9.62 -12.59 -46.39
CA ILE A 89 -8.66 -12.12 -45.37
C ILE A 89 -7.35 -11.77 -46.04
N THR A 90 -7.09 -10.48 -46.24
CA THR A 90 -5.73 -9.99 -46.52
C THR A 90 -4.97 -9.74 -45.21
N PRO A 91 -3.81 -10.34 -45.01
CA PRO A 91 -3.01 -10.08 -43.80
C PRO A 91 -2.21 -8.79 -43.95
N THR A 92 -2.64 -7.74 -43.32
CA THR A 92 -1.80 -6.56 -43.13
C THR A 92 -1.01 -6.74 -41.82
N ILE A 93 0.24 -7.13 -41.94
CA ILE A 93 1.20 -7.19 -40.83
C ILE A 93 1.66 -5.76 -40.51
N ASN A 94 1.06 -5.12 -39.54
CA ASN A 94 1.67 -4.00 -38.84
C ASN A 94 2.03 -4.45 -37.44
N GLY A 95 3.32 -4.77 -37.26
CA GLY A 95 3.90 -5.10 -35.97
C GLY A 95 3.93 -3.89 -35.02
N THR A 96 2.93 -3.81 -34.19
CA THR A 96 3.02 -3.07 -32.92
C THR A 96 2.76 -4.09 -31.83
N SER A 97 3.83 -4.48 -31.12
CA SER A 97 3.71 -5.33 -29.92
C SER A 97 2.96 -4.55 -28.86
N THR A 98 1.65 -4.50 -28.98
CA THR A 98 0.78 -4.10 -27.87
C THR A 98 0.75 -5.29 -26.91
N SER A 99 1.62 -5.28 -25.92
CA SER A 99 1.44 -6.14 -24.76
C SER A 99 0.06 -5.79 -24.20
N ASN A 100 -0.90 -6.70 -24.34
CA ASN A 100 -2.19 -6.59 -23.67
C ASN A 100 -1.94 -6.63 -22.17
N GLN A 101 -1.57 -5.49 -21.60
CA GLN A 101 -1.48 -5.32 -20.14
C GLN A 101 -2.89 -5.45 -19.60
N ILE A 102 -3.12 -6.48 -18.79
CA ILE A 102 -4.38 -6.72 -18.11
C ILE A 102 -4.44 -5.79 -16.90
N THR A 103 -4.57 -4.51 -17.20
CA THR A 103 -4.68 -3.47 -16.18
C THR A 103 -6.10 -2.94 -16.13
N GLU A 104 -6.57 -2.60 -14.96
CA GLU A 104 -7.85 -1.96 -14.74
C GLU A 104 -7.63 -0.52 -14.21
N GLU A 105 -8.23 0.46 -14.89
CA GLU A 105 -8.13 1.86 -14.47
C GLU A 105 -9.33 2.21 -13.58
N VAL A 106 -9.05 2.63 -12.35
CA VAL A 106 -10.05 3.02 -11.36
C VAL A 106 -9.88 4.50 -11.01
N THR A 107 -10.94 5.30 -11.19
CA THR A 107 -10.96 6.69 -10.71
C THR A 107 -11.48 6.70 -9.27
N ALA A 108 -10.66 7.20 -8.34
CA ALA A 108 -11.03 7.29 -6.93
C ALA A 108 -11.67 8.64 -6.58
N SER A 109 -12.22 8.74 -5.38
CA SER A 109 -12.90 9.94 -4.86
C SER A 109 -12.00 11.16 -4.73
N ASP A 110 -10.68 10.97 -4.71
CA ASP A 110 -9.69 12.04 -4.73
C ASP A 110 -9.49 12.66 -6.13
N GLY A 111 -10.22 12.17 -7.15
CA GLY A 111 -10.14 12.60 -8.53
C GLY A 111 -8.95 12.04 -9.32
N ASN A 112 -8.10 11.23 -8.70
CA ASN A 112 -6.98 10.59 -9.38
C ASN A 112 -7.39 9.24 -9.99
N LYS A 113 -6.67 8.89 -11.08
CA LYS A 113 -6.80 7.61 -11.74
C LYS A 113 -5.67 6.69 -11.29
N TYR A 114 -6.04 5.47 -10.94
CA TYR A 114 -5.12 4.44 -10.49
C TYR A 114 -5.23 3.23 -11.40
N THR A 115 -4.10 2.79 -11.94
CA THR A 115 -4.02 1.59 -12.75
C THR A 115 -3.64 0.41 -11.87
N THR A 116 -4.50 -0.59 -11.81
CA THR A 116 -4.33 -1.79 -11.00
C THR A 116 -4.07 -3.00 -11.88
N GLU A 117 -3.23 -3.93 -11.42
CA GLU A 117 -2.95 -5.19 -12.12
C GLU A 117 -3.58 -6.40 -11.42
N ALA A 118 -3.69 -6.34 -10.09
CA ALA A 118 -4.19 -7.45 -9.29
C ALA A 118 -4.69 -6.98 -7.92
N VAL A 119 -5.32 -7.91 -7.19
CA VAL A 119 -5.58 -7.81 -5.75
C VAL A 119 -4.79 -8.90 -5.04
N LEU A 120 -4.02 -8.52 -4.03
CA LEU A 120 -3.31 -9.43 -3.14
C LEU A 120 -4.12 -9.67 -1.88
N SER A 121 -4.46 -10.92 -1.62
CA SER A 121 -5.14 -11.35 -0.39
C SER A 121 -4.25 -12.30 0.42
N TYR A 122 -3.99 -11.96 1.69
CA TYR A 122 -3.27 -12.78 2.65
C TYR A 122 -4.09 -12.85 3.95
N PRO A 123 -5.10 -13.75 4.00
CA PRO A 123 -6.14 -13.72 5.03
C PRO A 123 -5.59 -13.86 6.46
N LYS A 124 -4.59 -14.72 6.68
CA LYS A 124 -3.96 -14.93 8.00
C LYS A 124 -3.43 -13.63 8.60
N LEU A 125 -2.95 -12.69 7.78
CA LEU A 125 -2.40 -11.42 8.22
C LEU A 125 -3.41 -10.27 8.11
N GLY A 126 -4.60 -10.52 7.54
CA GLY A 126 -5.61 -9.49 7.25
C GLY A 126 -5.11 -8.48 6.21
N ILE A 127 -4.31 -8.94 5.25
CA ILE A 127 -3.84 -8.14 4.13
C ILE A 127 -4.77 -8.41 2.96
N ASP A 128 -5.43 -7.35 2.46
CA ASP A 128 -6.29 -7.39 1.29
C ASP A 128 -6.22 -6.03 0.61
N TYR A 129 -5.41 -5.94 -0.46
CA TYR A 129 -5.06 -4.67 -1.10
C TYR A 129 -4.93 -4.81 -2.61
N PRO A 130 -5.37 -3.78 -3.39
CA PRO A 130 -5.05 -3.69 -4.79
C PRO A 130 -3.54 -3.50 -4.99
N VAL A 131 -3.01 -4.09 -6.06
CA VAL A 131 -1.64 -3.92 -6.50
C VAL A 131 -1.64 -2.98 -7.71
N LEU A 132 -1.06 -1.80 -7.51
CA LEU A 132 -0.95 -0.77 -8.55
C LEU A 132 0.18 -1.13 -9.54
N SER A 133 -0.02 -0.82 -10.82
CA SER A 133 0.87 -1.22 -11.93
C SER A 133 2.27 -0.61 -11.89
N ASN A 134 2.42 0.52 -11.20
CA ASN A 134 3.68 1.24 -11.07
C ASN A 134 3.98 1.54 -9.60
N GLU A 135 5.27 1.77 -9.29
CA GLU A 135 5.68 2.24 -7.99
C GLU A 135 6.02 3.74 -8.01
N SER A 136 5.65 4.45 -6.97
CA SER A 136 6.13 5.78 -6.62
C SER A 136 5.83 6.04 -5.14
N ASP A 137 6.52 7.02 -4.54
CA ASP A 137 6.25 7.45 -3.17
C ASP A 137 4.79 7.84 -2.91
N LYS A 138 4.10 8.36 -3.94
CA LYS A 138 2.68 8.71 -3.85
C LYS A 138 1.80 7.46 -3.88
N LEU A 139 2.05 6.55 -4.81
CA LEU A 139 1.25 5.32 -4.98
C LEU A 139 1.45 4.36 -3.81
N LEU A 140 2.67 4.21 -3.31
CA LEU A 140 2.98 3.41 -2.13
C LEU A 140 2.25 3.86 -0.85
N LYS A 141 1.83 5.13 -0.77
CA LYS A 141 1.00 5.63 0.33
C LYS A 141 -0.46 5.20 0.20
N VAL A 142 -0.91 4.92 -1.02
CA VAL A 142 -2.30 4.51 -1.33
C VAL A 142 -2.47 3.01 -1.20
N SER A 143 -1.57 2.20 -1.81
CA SER A 143 -1.71 0.76 -1.83
C SER A 143 -0.37 0.05 -2.06
N LEU A 144 -0.44 -1.29 -2.27
CA LEU A 144 0.67 -2.09 -2.74
C LEU A 144 0.98 -1.73 -4.20
N CYS A 145 2.24 -1.89 -4.60
CA CYS A 145 2.67 -1.58 -5.96
C CYS A 145 3.47 -2.75 -6.54
N LYS A 146 3.33 -2.95 -7.86
CA LYS A 146 4.26 -3.79 -8.61
C LYS A 146 5.64 -3.17 -8.56
N TYR A 147 6.62 -3.95 -8.24
CA TYR A 147 8.03 -3.55 -8.24
C TYR A 147 8.76 -4.07 -9.46
N TRP A 148 8.61 -5.38 -9.76
CA TRP A 148 9.34 -6.03 -10.85
C TRP A 148 8.63 -7.31 -11.28
N GLY A 149 8.98 -7.83 -12.48
CA GLY A 149 8.57 -9.14 -12.96
C GLY A 149 7.48 -9.13 -14.05
N PRO A 150 6.97 -10.32 -14.40
CA PRO A 150 6.00 -10.50 -15.48
C PRO A 150 4.62 -9.88 -15.14
N GLN A 151 3.60 -10.18 -15.92
CA GLN A 151 2.23 -9.88 -15.55
C GLN A 151 1.77 -10.76 -14.36
N PRO A 152 0.77 -10.33 -13.57
CA PRO A 152 0.26 -11.11 -12.46
C PRO A 152 -0.15 -12.51 -12.89
N ASN A 153 0.24 -13.51 -12.10
CA ASN A 153 -0.09 -14.92 -12.34
C ASN A 153 0.51 -15.53 -13.63
N GLU A 154 1.54 -14.90 -14.19
CA GLU A 154 2.34 -15.47 -15.27
C GLU A 154 3.58 -16.19 -14.72
N ILE A 155 4.20 -17.03 -15.57
CA ILE A 155 5.45 -17.72 -15.21
C ILE A 155 6.55 -16.70 -14.94
N GLY A 156 7.24 -16.87 -13.81
CA GLY A 156 8.26 -15.95 -13.32
C GLY A 156 7.97 -15.50 -11.90
N ASN A 157 8.65 -14.46 -11.45
CA ASN A 157 8.59 -13.92 -10.10
C ASN A 157 7.94 -12.53 -10.11
N TYR A 158 6.67 -12.44 -9.75
CA TYR A 158 5.93 -11.18 -9.63
C TYR A 158 6.24 -10.53 -8.27
N CYS A 159 6.96 -9.42 -8.29
CA CYS A 159 7.44 -8.74 -7.08
C CYS A 159 6.54 -7.58 -6.70
N ILE A 160 6.05 -7.57 -5.47
CA ILE A 160 5.13 -6.59 -4.90
C ILE A 160 5.81 -5.88 -3.73
N VAL A 161 5.77 -4.56 -3.73
CA VAL A 161 6.31 -3.72 -2.66
C VAL A 161 5.18 -2.99 -1.94
N GLY A 162 5.34 -2.80 -0.64
CA GLY A 162 4.39 -2.06 0.20
C GLY A 162 5.02 -1.55 1.48
N HIS A 163 4.41 -0.52 2.05
CA HIS A 163 4.87 0.06 3.31
C HIS A 163 4.67 -0.87 4.51
N ASN A 164 5.61 -0.83 5.45
CA ASN A 164 5.52 -1.45 6.76
C ASN A 164 4.99 -0.42 7.79
N TYR A 165 3.67 -0.23 7.84
CA TYR A 165 3.08 0.68 8.82
C TYR A 165 2.96 0.03 10.19
N LYS A 166 3.34 0.76 11.26
CA LYS A 166 3.16 0.31 12.65
C LYS A 166 1.70 0.03 13.02
N SER A 167 0.75 0.64 12.31
CA SER A 167 -0.69 0.36 12.45
C SER A 167 -1.11 -1.01 11.92
N GLY A 168 -0.21 -1.77 11.29
CA GLY A 168 -0.50 -3.07 10.70
C GLY A 168 -1.10 -3.00 9.29
N ARG A 169 -1.20 -1.82 8.69
CA ARG A 169 -1.69 -1.62 7.32
C ARG A 169 -0.67 -2.09 6.28
N MET A 170 -1.16 -2.38 5.07
CA MET A 170 -0.35 -2.91 3.97
C MET A 170 0.50 -4.09 4.44
N PHE A 171 1.83 -3.99 4.35
CA PHE A 171 2.74 -5.02 4.82
C PHE A 171 3.20 -4.84 6.27
N GLY A 172 2.48 -4.05 7.08
CA GLY A 172 2.79 -3.83 8.48
C GLY A 172 2.79 -5.09 9.37
N LYS A 173 2.10 -6.15 8.93
CA LYS A 173 2.09 -7.46 9.60
C LYS A 173 2.90 -8.53 8.87
N LEU A 174 3.59 -8.19 7.78
CA LEU A 174 4.28 -9.18 6.94
C LEU A 174 5.37 -9.95 7.70
N SER A 175 5.94 -9.39 8.76
CA SER A 175 6.90 -10.08 9.65
C SER A 175 6.30 -11.27 10.41
N MET A 176 4.97 -11.39 10.44
CA MET A 176 4.25 -12.50 11.07
C MET A 176 3.96 -13.63 10.09
N ALA A 177 4.40 -13.53 8.82
CA ALA A 177 4.31 -14.58 7.82
C ALA A 177 5.07 -15.83 8.28
N SER A 178 4.65 -16.98 7.80
CA SER A 178 5.29 -18.26 8.10
C SER A 178 5.32 -19.16 6.86
N ASN A 179 6.33 -20.00 6.74
CA ASN A 179 6.36 -21.00 5.68
C ASN A 179 5.11 -21.88 5.77
N GLY A 180 4.50 -22.14 4.62
CA GLY A 180 3.25 -22.89 4.52
C GLY A 180 1.98 -22.03 4.49
N ASP A 181 2.07 -20.74 4.79
CA ASP A 181 0.93 -19.82 4.68
C ASP A 181 0.49 -19.66 3.24
N GLU A 182 -0.81 -19.43 3.04
CA GLU A 182 -1.41 -19.25 1.73
C GLU A 182 -1.69 -17.77 1.45
N VAL A 183 -1.35 -17.37 0.22
CA VAL A 183 -1.52 -16.01 -0.31
C VAL A 183 -2.18 -16.14 -1.68
N THR A 184 -3.23 -15.38 -1.93
CA THR A 184 -3.92 -15.37 -3.22
C THR A 184 -3.64 -14.07 -3.96
N LEU A 185 -3.28 -14.18 -5.25
CA LEU A 185 -3.18 -13.06 -6.16
C LEU A 185 -4.28 -13.19 -7.21
N LYS A 186 -5.24 -12.26 -7.20
CA LYS A 186 -6.35 -12.21 -8.16
C LYS A 186 -6.08 -11.12 -9.18
N SER A 187 -5.89 -11.47 -10.44
CA SER A 187 -5.90 -10.56 -11.59
C SER A 187 -7.25 -10.62 -12.29
N LYS A 188 -7.49 -9.72 -13.25
CA LYS A 188 -8.75 -9.67 -14.02
C LYS A 188 -9.18 -11.03 -14.57
N ASN A 189 -8.23 -11.81 -15.08
CA ASN A 189 -8.52 -13.06 -15.82
C ASN A 189 -8.15 -14.32 -15.02
N LYS A 190 -7.47 -14.20 -13.88
CA LYS A 190 -6.93 -15.37 -13.19
C LYS A 190 -6.72 -15.11 -11.71
N SER A 191 -7.11 -16.09 -10.92
CA SER A 191 -6.79 -16.15 -9.50
C SER A 191 -5.88 -17.35 -9.23
N VAL A 192 -4.76 -17.13 -8.55
CA VAL A 192 -3.79 -18.18 -8.20
C VAL A 192 -3.48 -18.09 -6.73
N THR A 193 -3.45 -19.24 -6.08
CA THR A 193 -3.00 -19.38 -4.69
C THR A 193 -1.54 -19.80 -4.66
N TYR A 194 -0.78 -19.12 -3.80
CA TYR A 194 0.64 -19.32 -3.58
C TYR A 194 0.87 -19.74 -2.14
N LYS A 195 1.85 -20.61 -1.93
CA LYS A 195 2.28 -21.03 -0.60
C LYS A 195 3.64 -20.43 -0.26
N VAL A 196 3.73 -19.76 0.88
CA VAL A 196 4.99 -19.19 1.38
C VAL A 196 5.99 -20.33 1.62
N TYR A 197 7.18 -20.21 1.03
CA TYR A 197 8.24 -21.20 1.17
C TYR A 197 9.55 -20.66 1.74
N ASN A 198 9.74 -19.34 1.71
CA ASN A 198 10.96 -18.71 2.25
C ASN A 198 10.68 -17.29 2.74
N MET A 199 11.36 -16.92 3.83
CA MET A 199 11.32 -15.58 4.40
C MET A 199 12.71 -15.21 4.93
N TYR A 200 13.20 -14.03 4.55
CA TYR A 200 14.54 -13.56 4.93
C TYR A 200 14.64 -12.02 4.84
N THR A 201 15.74 -11.47 5.33
CA THR A 201 16.04 -10.04 5.23
C THR A 201 17.26 -9.80 4.38
N VAL A 202 17.25 -8.69 3.64
CA VAL A 202 18.38 -8.27 2.78
C VAL A 202 18.68 -6.79 2.99
N GLU A 203 19.85 -6.35 2.57
CA GLU A 203 20.20 -4.93 2.50
C GLU A 203 19.33 -4.20 1.44
N PRO A 204 19.11 -2.88 1.56
CA PRO A 204 18.26 -2.13 0.63
C PRO A 204 18.73 -2.15 -0.82
N THR A 205 20.01 -2.36 -1.04
CA THR A 205 20.66 -2.43 -2.38
C THR A 205 20.68 -3.84 -2.97
N ASP A 206 20.35 -4.86 -2.18
CA ASP A 206 20.28 -6.24 -2.65
C ASP A 206 18.93 -6.49 -3.34
N VAL A 207 18.98 -6.62 -4.65
CA VAL A 207 17.82 -6.92 -5.51
C VAL A 207 17.75 -8.38 -5.93
N SER A 208 18.56 -9.26 -5.36
CA SER A 208 18.60 -10.68 -5.70
C SER A 208 17.25 -11.39 -5.53
N CYS A 209 16.41 -10.89 -4.63
CA CYS A 209 15.05 -11.38 -4.42
C CYS A 209 14.14 -11.25 -5.66
N THR A 210 14.48 -10.37 -6.62
CA THR A 210 13.71 -10.15 -7.86
C THR A 210 14.09 -11.08 -9.01
N ASN A 211 15.03 -12.01 -8.79
CA ASN A 211 15.46 -12.96 -9.80
C ASN A 211 14.26 -13.71 -10.42
N GLN A 212 14.29 -13.83 -11.77
CA GLN A 212 13.21 -14.42 -12.57
C GLN A 212 13.42 -15.92 -12.87
N LEU A 213 14.49 -16.53 -12.39
CA LEU A 213 14.76 -17.97 -12.56
C LEU A 213 13.87 -18.78 -11.60
N THR A 214 12.67 -19.09 -12.02
CA THR A 214 11.68 -19.83 -11.22
C THR A 214 11.47 -21.28 -11.67
N ASN A 215 12.29 -21.76 -12.61
CA ASN A 215 12.18 -23.10 -13.20
C ASN A 215 10.78 -23.38 -13.79
N GLY A 216 10.24 -22.38 -14.51
CA GLY A 216 8.93 -22.48 -15.16
C GLY A 216 7.73 -22.36 -14.21
N LYS A 217 7.92 -22.01 -12.94
CA LYS A 217 6.85 -21.83 -11.95
C LYS A 217 6.43 -20.37 -11.80
N ARG A 218 5.22 -20.16 -11.30
CA ARG A 218 4.75 -18.86 -10.85
C ARG A 218 5.20 -18.66 -9.42
N GLU A 219 5.86 -17.54 -9.19
CA GLU A 219 6.25 -17.10 -7.86
C GLU A 219 5.81 -15.66 -7.62
N ILE A 220 5.55 -15.34 -6.35
CA ILE A 220 5.38 -13.96 -5.89
C ILE A 220 6.42 -13.66 -4.82
N THR A 221 6.92 -12.42 -4.82
CA THR A 221 7.84 -11.92 -3.80
C THR A 221 7.24 -10.66 -3.19
N LEU A 222 6.95 -10.72 -1.88
CA LEU A 222 6.43 -9.59 -1.12
C LEU A 222 7.59 -8.91 -0.40
N ILE A 223 7.75 -7.59 -0.61
CA ILE A 223 8.91 -6.83 -0.13
C ILE A 223 8.44 -5.64 0.70
N THR A 224 9.01 -5.47 1.88
CA THR A 224 8.74 -4.30 2.72
C THR A 224 9.98 -3.85 3.49
N CYS A 225 9.94 -2.62 4.00
CA CYS A 225 11.00 -2.11 4.87
C CYS A 225 10.96 -2.79 6.24
N THR A 226 12.13 -3.08 6.81
CA THR A 226 12.28 -3.53 8.20
C THR A 226 13.47 -2.84 8.85
N ASN A 227 13.67 -3.03 10.15
CA ASN A 227 14.77 -2.43 10.90
C ASN A 227 14.90 -0.91 10.66
N PHE A 228 13.78 -0.16 10.85
CA PHE A 228 13.72 1.30 10.62
C PHE A 228 14.15 1.73 9.19
N GLY A 229 13.89 0.90 8.20
CA GLY A 229 14.22 1.16 6.79
C GLY A 229 15.64 0.74 6.38
N LYS A 230 16.45 0.25 7.30
CA LYS A 230 17.83 -0.18 7.04
C LYS A 230 17.90 -1.52 6.29
N GLN A 231 16.85 -2.32 6.32
CA GLN A 231 16.77 -3.62 5.67
C GLN A 231 15.44 -3.78 4.95
N ARG A 232 15.36 -4.80 4.09
CA ARG A 232 14.12 -5.24 3.45
C ARG A 232 13.76 -6.63 3.94
N LEU A 233 12.53 -6.81 4.40
CA LEU A 233 11.94 -8.11 4.64
C LEU A 233 11.40 -8.63 3.29
N VAL A 234 11.76 -9.83 2.94
CA VAL A 234 11.37 -10.54 1.72
C VAL A 234 10.61 -11.80 2.12
N VAL A 235 9.41 -11.98 1.57
CA VAL A 235 8.60 -13.19 1.69
C VAL A 235 8.36 -13.74 0.30
N LYS A 236 8.80 -14.98 0.03
CA LYS A 236 8.64 -15.66 -1.24
C LYS A 236 7.58 -16.75 -1.15
N ALA A 237 6.67 -16.75 -2.12
CA ALA A 237 5.66 -17.77 -2.23
C ALA A 237 5.58 -18.31 -3.65
N ARG A 238 5.22 -19.59 -3.80
CA ARG A 238 5.13 -20.32 -5.06
C ARG A 238 3.74 -20.90 -5.22
N GLU A 239 3.25 -20.98 -6.45
CA GLU A 239 1.97 -21.60 -6.78
C GLU A 239 1.84 -23.04 -6.25
N ILE A 240 0.64 -23.43 -5.85
CA ILE A 240 0.27 -24.76 -5.40
C ILE A 240 -0.69 -25.42 -6.37
#